data_6f722d34e6848a348c5a51fe6465c08d
#
_entry.id   6f722d34e6848a348c5a51fe6465c08d
#
_cell.length_a   1.000
_cell.length_b   1.000
_cell.length_c   1.000
_cell.angle_alpha   90.00
_cell.angle_beta   90.00
_cell.angle_gamma   90.00
#
_symmetry.space_group_name_H-M   'P 1'
#
loop_
_entity.id
_entity.type
_entity.pdbx_description
1 polymer ?
#
loop_
_entity_poly.entity_id
_entity_poly.type
_entity_poly.pdbx_seq_one_letter_code
_entity_poly.pdbx_strand_id
1 'polypeptide(L)'
;MVSQKITEISVTPIPAYFPHEIGRNARNAGHGISGIEWLVRATTEGGIEGLTIANAFMSNLGGHSVEELMKILREVFLGIRIDDLLEISDGRVVKPKPNSGRAFRQNGWMSILAYDLAGRELGVSAIDLLGGKVRDRVPAYDTTLYFQDLRNPDHLNNGIASIVDEAKEAHSLGWRQMKIKVGRGGRWMPPASGAQRDADVVNSIRAAVGPETILYVDANFGYKNRLDLLEFFIKETLPANLGWLEEMIPPSLEEYKEIRRIQERLGSGALLVCGEVDRDPISYVYMDMAEEGVFDGYQPDIVSQGFSRWKQIEDQLSGTKVVSQPHCFGNGNFGTRAALIYGASCEGFISLEDERIAPNVYKEDEFKFKNGSYEV
;
A
#
# COMPACT_ATOMS: atom_id res chain seq x y z
N MET A 1 -33.66 -3.03 14.88
CA MET A 1 -33.01 -2.78 16.21
C MET A 1 -32.56 -1.34 16.24
N VAL A 2 -32.52 -0.67 17.40
CA VAL A 2 -31.95 0.69 17.51
C VAL A 2 -30.44 0.53 17.46
N SER A 3 -29.75 1.31 16.62
CA SER A 3 -28.30 1.25 16.48
C SER A 3 -27.59 1.61 17.80
N GLN A 4 -26.47 0.95 18.09
CA GLN A 4 -25.76 1.06 19.36
C GLN A 4 -24.89 2.32 19.40
N LYS A 5 -24.77 2.90 20.61
CA LYS A 5 -23.85 4.01 20.86
C LYS A 5 -22.45 3.51 21.20
N ILE A 6 -21.46 4.21 20.67
CA ILE A 6 -20.05 4.02 21.03
C ILE A 6 -19.82 4.65 22.41
N THR A 7 -19.38 3.86 23.39
CA THR A 7 -19.20 4.27 24.79
C THR A 7 -17.74 4.34 25.21
N GLU A 8 -16.86 3.63 24.52
CA GLU A 8 -15.43 3.64 24.80
C GLU A 8 -14.62 3.77 23.54
N ILE A 9 -13.47 4.42 23.63
CA ILE A 9 -12.47 4.46 22.57
C ILE A 9 -11.08 4.49 23.20
N SER A 10 -10.15 3.73 22.61
CA SER A 10 -8.77 3.64 23.09
C SER A 10 -7.79 3.59 21.93
N VAL A 11 -6.56 4.03 22.20
CA VAL A 11 -5.41 3.92 21.29
C VAL A 11 -4.31 3.17 22.02
N THR A 12 -3.83 2.08 21.44
CA THR A 12 -2.82 1.21 22.06
C THR A 12 -1.66 1.00 21.09
N PRO A 13 -0.41 1.27 21.48
CA PRO A 13 0.74 0.95 20.67
C PRO A 13 0.98 -0.55 20.66
N ILE A 14 1.17 -1.13 19.47
CA ILE A 14 1.47 -2.53 19.27
C ILE A 14 2.77 -2.64 18.47
N PRO A 15 3.78 -3.39 18.94
CA PRO A 15 5.00 -3.59 18.16
C PRO A 15 4.70 -4.42 16.91
N ALA A 16 5.29 -4.00 15.80
CA ALA A 16 5.25 -4.69 14.51
C ALA A 16 6.69 -5.03 14.10
N TYR A 17 6.95 -6.28 13.77
CA TYR A 17 8.27 -6.76 13.41
C TYR A 17 8.32 -7.22 11.96
N PHE A 18 9.28 -6.68 11.21
CA PHE A 18 9.59 -7.14 9.86
C PHE A 18 10.31 -8.49 9.88
N PRO A 19 10.27 -9.24 8.77
CA PRO A 19 10.98 -10.53 8.68
C PRO A 19 12.49 -10.38 8.78
N HIS A 20 13.01 -9.24 8.37
CA HIS A 20 14.42 -8.83 8.45
C HIS A 20 14.50 -7.31 8.56
N GLU A 21 15.69 -6.76 8.74
CA GLU A 21 15.87 -5.31 8.74
C GLU A 21 15.55 -4.73 7.37
N ILE A 22 14.61 -3.78 7.34
CA ILE A 22 14.26 -3.04 6.13
C ILE A 22 15.29 -1.94 5.90
N GLY A 23 16.05 -2.08 4.84
CA GLY A 23 17.17 -1.23 4.50
C GLY A 23 16.79 0.12 3.89
N ARG A 24 17.71 0.65 3.10
CA ARG A 24 17.56 1.93 2.39
C ARG A 24 16.66 1.79 1.16
N ASN A 25 16.04 2.90 0.79
CA ASN A 25 15.50 3.12 -0.55
C ASN A 25 16.06 4.46 -1.10
N ALA A 26 15.59 4.93 -2.24
CA ALA A 26 16.09 6.17 -2.84
C ALA A 26 15.87 7.42 -1.96
N ARG A 27 14.89 7.40 -1.05
CA ARG A 27 14.54 8.53 -0.15
C ARG A 27 15.09 8.35 1.26
N ASN A 28 14.96 7.15 1.84
CA ASN A 28 15.15 6.89 3.26
C ASN A 28 16.43 6.11 3.54
N ALA A 29 17.05 6.41 4.68
CA ALA A 29 18.28 5.76 5.13
C ALA A 29 18.07 4.32 5.66
N GLY A 30 16.83 3.92 5.90
CA GLY A 30 16.42 2.62 6.39
C GLY A 30 15.19 2.73 7.29
N HIS A 31 14.47 1.62 7.46
CA HIS A 31 13.28 1.55 8.31
C HIS A 31 13.51 0.71 9.58
N GLY A 32 14.60 -0.04 9.64
CA GLY A 32 14.93 -0.90 10.78
C GLY A 32 14.21 -2.25 10.74
N ILE A 33 14.11 -2.89 11.91
CA ILE A 33 13.52 -4.23 12.06
C ILE A 33 12.12 -4.21 12.64
N SER A 34 11.66 -3.08 13.13
CA SER A 34 10.34 -2.95 13.76
C SER A 34 9.77 -1.56 13.65
N GLY A 35 8.46 -1.46 13.80
CA GLY A 35 7.70 -0.23 13.95
C GLY A 35 6.65 -0.37 15.05
N ILE A 36 5.74 0.59 15.12
CA ILE A 36 4.60 0.60 16.05
C ILE A 36 3.33 0.76 15.25
N GLU A 37 2.40 -0.17 15.39
CA GLU A 37 1.01 -0.01 14.97
C GLU A 37 0.22 0.66 16.09
N TRP A 38 -0.50 1.72 15.79
CA TRP A 38 -1.36 2.41 16.77
C TRP A 38 -2.79 1.89 16.63
N LEU A 39 -3.11 0.79 17.34
CA LEU A 39 -4.43 0.18 17.31
C LEU A 39 -5.45 1.09 17.97
N VAL A 40 -6.49 1.44 17.22
CA VAL A 40 -7.68 2.12 17.72
C VAL A 40 -8.78 1.08 17.90
N ARG A 41 -9.34 1.04 19.12
CA ARG A 41 -10.49 0.21 19.45
C ARG A 41 -11.64 1.12 19.87
N ALA A 42 -12.81 0.87 19.33
CA ALA A 42 -14.06 1.48 19.77
C ALA A 42 -15.02 0.40 20.27
N THR A 43 -15.66 0.60 21.41
CA THR A 43 -16.61 -0.34 22.01
C THR A 43 -17.96 0.34 22.21
N THR A 44 -19.04 -0.38 21.92
CA THR A 44 -20.42 0.11 22.08
C THR A 44 -21.04 -0.29 23.41
N GLU A 45 -22.17 0.33 23.75
CA GLU A 45 -23.00 -0.01 24.95
C GLU A 45 -23.45 -1.48 24.98
N GLY A 46 -23.54 -2.14 23.83
CA GLY A 46 -23.90 -3.56 23.70
C GLY A 46 -22.70 -4.50 23.56
N GLY A 47 -21.46 -3.99 23.64
CA GLY A 47 -20.24 -4.78 23.59
C GLY A 47 -19.73 -5.12 22.19
N ILE A 48 -20.24 -4.47 21.13
CA ILE A 48 -19.63 -4.54 19.80
C ILE A 48 -18.29 -3.80 19.85
N GLU A 49 -17.24 -4.44 19.36
CA GLU A 49 -15.92 -3.83 19.23
C GLU A 49 -15.57 -3.64 17.76
N GLY A 50 -15.11 -2.46 17.39
CA GLY A 50 -14.53 -2.15 16.09
C GLY A 50 -13.05 -1.79 16.20
N LEU A 51 -12.27 -2.11 15.18
CA LEU A 51 -10.82 -1.96 15.16
C LEU A 51 -10.33 -1.24 13.90
N THR A 52 -9.28 -0.45 14.04
CA THR A 52 -8.47 0.10 12.95
C THR A 52 -7.09 0.49 13.48
N ILE A 53 -6.22 0.98 12.61
CA ILE A 53 -4.98 1.64 13.03
C ILE A 53 -5.06 3.14 12.76
N ALA A 54 -4.43 3.93 13.63
CA ALA A 54 -4.53 5.40 13.62
C ALA A 54 -3.65 6.05 12.56
N ASN A 55 -2.96 5.32 11.69
CA ASN A 55 -2.05 5.99 10.79
C ASN A 55 -1.54 5.13 9.64
N ALA A 56 -1.23 5.81 8.55
CA ALA A 56 -0.28 5.36 7.55
C ALA A 56 1.15 5.63 8.03
N PHE A 57 2.09 4.80 7.60
CA PHE A 57 3.53 4.99 7.85
C PHE A 57 3.91 4.93 9.32
N MET A 58 3.78 3.79 9.90
CA MET A 58 4.29 3.38 11.23
C MET A 58 4.73 4.53 12.14
N SER A 59 4.22 4.58 13.35
CA SER A 59 4.58 5.55 14.38
C SER A 59 4.28 7.04 14.14
N ASN A 60 3.71 7.41 13.01
CA ASN A 60 3.41 8.81 12.76
C ASN A 60 1.92 9.14 12.90
N LEU A 61 1.36 9.21 14.05
CA LEU A 61 -0.06 9.55 14.36
C LEU A 61 -0.66 10.74 13.57
N GLY A 62 -0.30 10.91 12.31
CA GLY A 62 -0.68 12.06 11.48
C GLY A 62 -0.07 13.38 11.96
N GLY A 63 1.03 13.32 12.70
CA GLY A 63 1.67 14.47 13.34
C GLY A 63 1.06 14.82 14.71
N HIS A 64 0.09 14.04 15.21
CA HIS A 64 -0.54 14.26 16.50
C HIS A 64 0.20 13.51 17.63
N SER A 65 0.12 14.03 18.83
CA SER A 65 0.36 13.24 20.04
C SER A 65 -0.80 12.27 20.28
N VAL A 66 -0.59 11.23 21.10
CA VAL A 66 -1.67 10.30 21.48
C VAL A 66 -2.82 11.04 22.16
N GLU A 67 -2.53 12.06 22.96
CA GLU A 67 -3.53 12.85 23.67
C GLU A 67 -4.40 13.66 22.69
N GLU A 68 -3.79 14.33 21.73
CA GLU A 68 -4.51 15.05 20.66
C GLU A 68 -5.36 14.12 19.82
N LEU A 69 -4.80 12.97 19.44
CA LEU A 69 -5.54 11.95 18.70
C LEU A 69 -6.74 11.44 19.48
N MET A 70 -6.57 11.16 20.77
CA MET A 70 -7.67 10.72 21.64
C MET A 70 -8.78 11.77 21.77
N LYS A 71 -8.42 13.06 21.79
CA LYS A 71 -9.41 14.14 21.75
C LYS A 71 -10.22 14.11 20.46
N ILE A 72 -9.55 14.03 19.31
CA ILE A 72 -10.23 13.95 18.00
C ILE A 72 -11.15 12.72 17.93
N LEU A 73 -10.65 11.55 18.35
CA LEU A 73 -11.45 10.32 18.34
C LEU A 73 -12.70 10.41 19.23
N ARG A 74 -12.60 11.01 20.40
CA ARG A 74 -13.75 11.23 21.30
C ARG A 74 -14.78 12.16 20.66
N GLU A 75 -14.35 13.23 20.02
CA GLU A 75 -15.24 14.16 19.33
C GLU A 75 -15.99 13.51 18.15
N VAL A 76 -15.34 12.58 17.45
CA VAL A 76 -15.92 11.93 16.25
C VAL A 76 -16.81 10.75 16.60
N PHE A 77 -16.44 9.95 17.62
CA PHE A 77 -17.07 8.65 17.84
C PHE A 77 -17.80 8.52 19.17
N LEU A 78 -17.31 9.15 20.27
CA LEU A 78 -17.86 8.90 21.59
C LEU A 78 -19.30 9.44 21.73
N GLY A 79 -20.22 8.58 22.12
CA GLY A 79 -21.65 8.91 22.26
C GLY A 79 -22.42 8.91 20.93
N ILE A 80 -21.75 8.68 19.80
CA ILE A 80 -22.36 8.61 18.47
C ILE A 80 -22.91 7.19 18.25
N ARG A 81 -24.01 7.08 17.53
CA ARG A 81 -24.55 5.79 17.08
C ARG A 81 -23.83 5.32 15.84
N ILE A 82 -23.68 4.01 15.68
CA ILE A 82 -23.00 3.44 14.52
C ILE A 82 -23.69 3.88 13.22
N ASP A 83 -25.03 3.87 13.18
CA ASP A 83 -25.80 4.30 12.01
C ASP A 83 -25.71 5.81 11.72
N ASP A 84 -25.15 6.63 12.63
CA ASP A 84 -24.86 8.04 12.37
C ASP A 84 -23.49 8.25 11.66
N LEU A 85 -22.70 7.21 11.49
CA LEU A 85 -21.39 7.29 10.84
C LEU A 85 -21.48 7.15 9.31
N LEU A 86 -22.29 6.20 8.84
CA LEU A 86 -22.36 5.81 7.44
C LEU A 86 -23.83 5.80 6.96
N GLU A 87 -24.06 6.22 5.72
CA GLU A 87 -25.32 6.00 5.02
C GLU A 87 -25.24 4.67 4.27
N ILE A 88 -26.09 3.73 4.67
CA ILE A 88 -26.13 2.37 4.11
C ILE A 88 -27.47 2.17 3.38
N SER A 89 -27.42 1.69 2.15
CA SER A 89 -28.58 1.29 1.35
C SER A 89 -28.30 -0.05 0.68
N ASP A 90 -29.29 -0.94 0.69
CA ASP A 90 -29.19 -2.28 0.09
C ASP A 90 -27.96 -3.07 0.54
N GLY A 91 -27.61 -2.94 1.83
CA GLY A 91 -26.46 -3.62 2.44
C GLY A 91 -25.09 -3.06 2.09
N ARG A 92 -25.02 -1.91 1.40
CA ARG A 92 -23.76 -1.26 0.99
C ARG A 92 -23.66 0.15 1.55
N VAL A 93 -22.46 0.58 1.84
CA VAL A 93 -22.21 1.97 2.20
C VAL A 93 -22.29 2.83 0.94
N VAL A 94 -23.18 3.83 0.97
CA VAL A 94 -23.32 4.82 -0.10
C VAL A 94 -22.32 5.95 0.08
N LYS A 95 -22.23 6.48 1.31
CA LYS A 95 -21.31 7.56 1.67
C LYS A 95 -21.22 7.71 3.20
N PRO A 96 -20.21 8.40 3.71
CA PRO A 96 -20.21 8.87 5.10
C PRO A 96 -21.34 9.90 5.31
N LYS A 97 -21.95 9.87 6.51
CA LYS A 97 -22.87 10.94 6.92
C LYS A 97 -22.13 12.27 7.12
N PRO A 98 -22.81 13.44 7.07
CA PRO A 98 -22.12 14.75 7.04
C PRO A 98 -21.11 14.99 8.16
N ASN A 99 -21.41 14.58 9.41
CA ASN A 99 -20.54 14.80 10.56
C ASN A 99 -19.28 13.92 10.48
N SER A 100 -19.42 12.63 10.23
CA SER A 100 -18.32 11.69 10.06
C SER A 100 -17.52 11.96 8.78
N GLY A 101 -18.18 12.34 7.69
CA GLY A 101 -17.54 12.62 6.41
C GLY A 101 -16.49 13.74 6.48
N ARG A 102 -16.69 14.74 7.35
CA ARG A 102 -15.67 15.77 7.59
C ARG A 102 -14.42 15.17 8.24
N ALA A 103 -14.59 14.34 9.27
CA ALA A 103 -13.49 13.67 9.97
C ALA A 103 -12.76 12.69 9.04
N PHE A 104 -13.50 11.92 8.23
CA PHE A 104 -12.93 10.94 7.31
C PHE A 104 -12.15 11.57 6.15
N ARG A 105 -12.47 12.81 5.76
CA ARG A 105 -11.63 13.57 4.81
C ARG A 105 -10.28 13.95 5.40
N GLN A 106 -10.22 14.22 6.69
CA GLN A 106 -8.97 14.60 7.37
C GLN A 106 -8.15 13.36 7.79
N ASN A 107 -8.85 12.28 8.18
CA ASN A 107 -8.28 11.06 8.70
C ASN A 107 -9.00 9.86 8.08
N GLY A 108 -8.60 9.46 6.87
CA GLY A 108 -9.29 8.42 6.09
C GLY A 108 -9.45 7.09 6.83
N TRP A 109 -8.44 6.71 7.61
CA TRP A 109 -8.44 5.50 8.43
C TRP A 109 -9.63 5.40 9.42
N MET A 110 -10.22 6.53 9.83
CA MET A 110 -11.42 6.53 10.67
C MET A 110 -12.62 5.90 9.96
N SER A 111 -12.65 5.94 8.63
CA SER A 111 -13.71 5.25 7.89
C SER A 111 -13.59 3.73 7.99
N ILE A 112 -12.37 3.18 8.09
CA ILE A 112 -12.17 1.73 8.29
C ILE A 112 -12.81 1.29 9.59
N LEU A 113 -12.62 2.04 10.68
CA LEU A 113 -13.28 1.78 11.96
C LEU A 113 -14.81 1.82 11.84
N ALA A 114 -15.34 2.80 11.12
CA ALA A 114 -16.78 2.93 10.90
C ALA A 114 -17.38 1.75 10.13
N TYR A 115 -16.67 1.25 9.11
CA TYR A 115 -17.08 0.05 8.37
C TYR A 115 -17.01 -1.21 9.22
N ASP A 116 -15.97 -1.37 10.06
CA ASP A 116 -15.86 -2.54 10.96
C ASP A 116 -16.99 -2.54 12.00
N LEU A 117 -17.28 -1.41 12.63
CA LEU A 117 -18.40 -1.26 13.57
C LEU A 117 -19.75 -1.55 12.89
N ALA A 118 -19.99 -0.97 11.73
CA ALA A 118 -21.25 -1.17 10.99
C ALA A 118 -21.43 -2.63 10.53
N GLY A 119 -20.37 -3.25 10.03
CA GLY A 119 -20.39 -4.65 9.63
C GLY A 119 -20.74 -5.57 10.81
N ARG A 120 -20.10 -5.36 11.96
CA ARG A 120 -20.38 -6.15 13.19
C ARG A 120 -21.79 -5.92 13.72
N GLU A 121 -22.30 -4.68 13.69
CA GLU A 121 -23.68 -4.40 14.10
C GLU A 121 -24.70 -5.07 13.19
N LEU A 122 -24.45 -5.09 11.88
CA LEU A 122 -25.34 -5.67 10.88
C LEU A 122 -25.14 -7.19 10.69
N GLY A 123 -24.05 -7.76 11.23
CA GLY A 123 -23.71 -9.17 11.05
C GLY A 123 -23.22 -9.49 9.62
N VAL A 124 -22.62 -8.52 8.94
CA VAL A 124 -22.04 -8.64 7.58
C VAL A 124 -20.57 -8.26 7.58
N SER A 125 -19.83 -8.68 6.56
CA SER A 125 -18.43 -8.33 6.42
C SER A 125 -18.25 -6.88 5.91
N ALA A 126 -17.08 -6.28 6.15
CA ALA A 126 -16.75 -4.99 5.52
C ALA A 126 -16.64 -5.13 3.98
N ILE A 127 -16.34 -6.33 3.46
CA ILE A 127 -16.38 -6.63 2.02
C ILE A 127 -17.79 -6.43 1.47
N ASP A 128 -18.83 -6.91 2.17
CA ASP A 128 -20.23 -6.73 1.76
C ASP A 128 -20.59 -5.23 1.75
N LEU A 129 -20.18 -4.49 2.78
CA LEU A 129 -20.43 -3.05 2.87
C LEU A 129 -19.70 -2.24 1.78
N LEU A 130 -18.59 -2.74 1.25
CA LEU A 130 -17.85 -2.14 0.13
C LEU A 130 -18.46 -2.45 -1.25
N GLY A 131 -19.43 -3.34 -1.31
CA GLY A 131 -20.10 -3.69 -2.57
C GLY A 131 -20.17 -5.17 -2.86
N GLY A 132 -19.58 -5.99 -2.01
CA GLY A 132 -19.55 -7.44 -2.12
C GLY A 132 -18.22 -8.00 -2.62
N LYS A 133 -18.05 -9.29 -2.43
CA LYS A 133 -16.85 -10.02 -2.81
C LYS A 133 -16.81 -10.24 -4.33
N VAL A 134 -15.73 -9.81 -4.99
CA VAL A 134 -15.50 -10.00 -6.44
C VAL A 134 -14.47 -11.10 -6.72
N ARG A 135 -13.73 -11.55 -5.71
CA ARG A 135 -12.75 -12.64 -5.83
C ARG A 135 -12.57 -13.42 -4.53
N ASP A 136 -12.28 -14.70 -4.61
CA ASP A 136 -12.00 -15.57 -3.47
C ASP A 136 -10.53 -15.58 -3.05
N ARG A 137 -9.66 -15.03 -3.88
CA ARG A 137 -8.22 -14.93 -3.63
C ARG A 137 -7.71 -13.57 -4.03
N VAL A 138 -7.03 -12.90 -3.10
CA VAL A 138 -6.35 -11.61 -3.33
C VAL A 138 -4.88 -11.89 -3.56
N PRO A 139 -4.34 -11.62 -4.77
CA PRO A 139 -2.90 -11.71 -5.04
C PRO A 139 -2.13 -10.79 -4.11
N ALA A 140 -0.93 -11.19 -3.69
CA ALA A 140 -0.08 -10.40 -2.83
C ALA A 140 1.39 -10.47 -3.26
N TYR A 141 2.12 -9.37 -3.04
CA TYR A 141 3.54 -9.29 -3.29
C TYR A 141 4.31 -8.94 -2.02
N ASP A 142 5.50 -9.55 -1.89
CA ASP A 142 6.48 -9.17 -0.88
C ASP A 142 7.10 -7.81 -1.26
N THR A 143 7.01 -6.83 -0.36
CA THR A 143 7.57 -5.47 -0.55
C THR A 143 8.86 -5.24 0.21
N THR A 144 9.49 -6.27 0.77
CA THR A 144 10.62 -6.12 1.71
C THR A 144 12.01 -6.05 1.07
N LEU A 145 12.13 -6.14 -0.27
CA LEU A 145 13.43 -6.16 -0.98
C LEU A 145 14.00 -4.75 -1.17
N TYR A 146 14.68 -4.26 -0.15
CA TYR A 146 15.29 -2.94 -0.08
C TYR A 146 16.79 -2.96 -0.46
N PHE A 147 17.52 -1.85 -0.30
CA PHE A 147 18.95 -1.74 -0.65
C PHE A 147 19.86 -2.41 0.41
N GLN A 148 19.75 -3.70 0.54
CA GLN A 148 20.59 -4.47 1.50
C GLN A 148 22.08 -4.47 1.11
N ASP A 149 22.37 -4.33 -0.17
CA ASP A 149 23.73 -4.16 -0.69
C ASP A 149 24.41 -2.85 -0.26
N LEU A 150 23.64 -1.88 0.23
CA LEU A 150 24.09 -0.59 0.74
C LEU A 150 23.91 -0.46 2.27
N ARG A 151 23.64 -1.54 2.97
CA ARG A 151 23.32 -1.54 4.40
C ARG A 151 24.45 -1.02 5.26
N ASN A 152 25.69 -1.39 4.91
CA ASN A 152 26.88 -0.94 5.62
C ASN A 152 27.86 -0.25 4.65
N PRO A 153 28.23 1.04 4.88
CA PRO A 153 29.22 1.74 4.06
C PRO A 153 30.55 1.01 3.97
N ASP A 154 30.93 0.26 5.04
CA ASP A 154 32.15 -0.52 5.11
C ASP A 154 32.04 -1.91 4.45
N HIS A 155 30.81 -2.32 4.08
CA HIS A 155 30.49 -3.60 3.44
C HIS A 155 29.79 -3.42 2.10
N LEU A 156 30.30 -2.51 1.27
CA LEU A 156 29.95 -2.46 -0.17
C LEU A 156 30.15 -3.83 -0.88
N ASN A 157 30.77 -4.77 -0.20
CA ASN A 157 31.09 -6.11 -0.67
C ASN A 157 30.04 -7.19 -0.30
N ASN A 158 29.02 -6.90 0.52
CA ASN A 158 27.93 -7.87 0.69
C ASN A 158 27.13 -8.04 -0.59
N GLY A 159 27.31 -7.08 -1.48
CA GLY A 159 26.90 -7.21 -2.88
C GLY A 159 25.43 -7.50 -3.06
N ILE A 160 25.11 -7.83 -4.28
CA ILE A 160 23.75 -8.22 -4.72
C ILE A 160 23.30 -9.53 -4.02
N ALA A 161 24.23 -10.36 -3.57
CA ALA A 161 23.93 -11.66 -2.98
C ALA A 161 22.96 -11.59 -1.80
N SER A 162 23.06 -10.56 -0.93
CA SER A 162 22.16 -10.43 0.21
C SER A 162 20.70 -10.22 -0.21
N ILE A 163 20.44 -9.39 -1.23
CA ILE A 163 19.08 -9.17 -1.72
C ILE A 163 18.56 -10.41 -2.47
N VAL A 164 19.43 -11.08 -3.21
CA VAL A 164 19.09 -12.34 -3.89
C VAL A 164 18.71 -13.43 -2.89
N ASP A 165 19.40 -13.50 -1.76
CA ASP A 165 19.08 -14.50 -0.73
C ASP A 165 17.76 -14.19 -0.03
N GLU A 166 17.44 -12.92 0.24
CA GLU A 166 16.11 -12.49 0.72
C GLU A 166 15.00 -12.86 -0.28
N ALA A 167 15.21 -12.64 -1.57
CA ALA A 167 14.26 -13.02 -2.61
C ALA A 167 14.03 -14.53 -2.71
N LYS A 168 15.11 -15.34 -2.57
CA LYS A 168 15.01 -16.81 -2.52
C LYS A 168 14.24 -17.27 -1.28
N GLU A 169 14.48 -16.66 -0.14
CA GLU A 169 13.75 -16.96 1.10
C GLU A 169 12.26 -16.68 0.90
N ALA A 170 11.90 -15.47 0.45
CA ALA A 170 10.51 -15.14 0.14
C ALA A 170 9.87 -16.14 -0.83
N HIS A 171 10.58 -16.49 -1.93
CA HIS A 171 10.10 -17.47 -2.89
C HIS A 171 9.86 -18.84 -2.25
N SER A 172 10.74 -19.29 -1.34
CA SER A 172 10.62 -20.56 -0.62
C SER A 172 9.40 -20.60 0.32
N LEU A 173 9.01 -19.43 0.85
CA LEU A 173 7.82 -19.22 1.69
C LEU A 173 6.51 -19.10 0.87
N GLY A 174 6.60 -19.22 -0.45
CA GLY A 174 5.42 -19.22 -1.32
C GLY A 174 5.11 -17.88 -1.98
N TRP A 175 5.92 -16.84 -1.79
CA TRP A 175 5.75 -15.59 -2.51
C TRP A 175 6.00 -15.80 -4.01
N ARG A 176 5.09 -15.31 -4.84
CA ARG A 176 5.14 -15.42 -6.30
C ARG A 176 5.13 -14.08 -7.00
N GLN A 177 5.09 -13.02 -6.21
CA GLN A 177 5.21 -11.64 -6.63
C GLN A 177 6.10 -10.91 -5.63
N MET A 178 7.00 -10.05 -6.11
CA MET A 178 7.96 -9.32 -5.28
C MET A 178 8.20 -7.94 -5.83
N LYS A 179 8.29 -6.94 -4.95
CA LYS A 179 8.65 -5.56 -5.29
C LYS A 179 10.09 -5.28 -4.83
N ILE A 180 10.93 -4.84 -5.75
CA ILE A 180 12.35 -4.55 -5.54
C ILE A 180 12.55 -3.05 -5.52
N LYS A 181 13.15 -2.50 -4.48
CA LYS A 181 13.53 -1.10 -4.45
C LYS A 181 14.71 -0.86 -5.41
N VAL A 182 14.59 0.19 -6.24
CA VAL A 182 15.59 0.67 -7.20
C VAL A 182 15.78 2.20 -7.03
N GLY A 183 16.60 2.85 -7.85
CA GLY A 183 16.85 4.29 -7.73
C GLY A 183 18.06 4.63 -6.88
N ARG A 184 19.06 3.72 -6.76
CA ARG A 184 20.31 3.93 -6.01
C ARG A 184 21.08 5.16 -6.43
N GLY A 185 21.02 5.50 -7.73
CA GLY A 185 21.64 6.69 -8.32
C GLY A 185 21.04 8.02 -7.89
N GLY A 186 19.84 8.02 -7.29
CA GLY A 186 19.19 9.24 -6.81
C GLY A 186 19.84 9.85 -5.57
N ARG A 187 20.51 9.03 -4.74
CA ARG A 187 21.07 9.52 -3.47
C ARG A 187 22.37 8.85 -3.04
N TRP A 188 22.52 7.53 -3.27
CA TRP A 188 23.53 6.72 -2.56
C TRP A 188 24.74 6.35 -3.41
N MET A 189 24.62 6.43 -4.73
CA MET A 189 25.65 6.06 -5.68
C MET A 189 25.77 7.13 -6.77
N PRO A 190 26.91 7.22 -7.50
CA PRO A 190 26.95 8.02 -8.74
C PRO A 190 25.81 7.57 -9.67
N PRO A 191 25.09 8.48 -10.34
CA PRO A 191 23.85 8.17 -11.04
C PRO A 191 23.94 6.98 -12.01
N ALA A 192 24.94 6.96 -12.90
CA ALA A 192 25.09 5.88 -13.88
C ALA A 192 25.45 4.53 -13.21
N SER A 193 26.32 4.56 -12.18
CA SER A 193 26.67 3.34 -11.43
C SER A 193 25.47 2.81 -10.64
N GLY A 194 24.60 3.71 -10.14
CA GLY A 194 23.37 3.36 -9.45
C GLY A 194 22.37 2.67 -10.38
N ALA A 195 22.17 3.23 -11.59
CA ALA A 195 21.29 2.64 -12.60
C ALA A 195 21.78 1.24 -13.05
N GLN A 196 23.10 1.08 -13.24
CA GLN A 196 23.68 -0.24 -13.54
C GLN A 196 23.45 -1.22 -12.38
N ARG A 197 23.71 -0.81 -11.13
CA ARG A 197 23.48 -1.64 -9.95
C ARG A 197 22.01 -2.04 -9.81
N ASP A 198 21.08 -1.15 -10.09
CA ASP A 198 19.64 -1.44 -10.08
C ASP A 198 19.29 -2.54 -11.09
N ALA A 199 19.82 -2.44 -12.32
CA ALA A 199 19.62 -3.46 -13.35
C ALA A 199 20.25 -4.81 -12.95
N ASP A 200 21.48 -4.80 -12.41
CA ASP A 200 22.17 -6.00 -11.95
C ASP A 200 21.39 -6.71 -10.83
N VAL A 201 20.84 -5.97 -9.87
CA VAL A 201 19.99 -6.52 -8.80
C VAL A 201 18.75 -7.19 -9.35
N VAL A 202 18.00 -6.50 -10.22
CA VAL A 202 16.77 -7.03 -10.84
C VAL A 202 17.04 -8.31 -11.61
N ASN A 203 18.07 -8.31 -12.47
CA ASN A 203 18.41 -9.46 -13.29
C ASN A 203 18.93 -10.65 -12.45
N SER A 204 19.67 -10.37 -11.37
CA SER A 204 20.15 -11.41 -10.44
C SER A 204 18.99 -12.05 -9.67
N ILE A 205 18.02 -11.26 -9.21
CA ILE A 205 16.81 -11.79 -8.57
C ILE A 205 16.01 -12.61 -9.60
N ARG A 206 15.79 -12.11 -10.84
CA ARG A 206 15.10 -12.86 -11.89
C ARG A 206 15.74 -14.22 -12.13
N ALA A 207 17.07 -14.26 -12.23
CA ALA A 207 17.81 -15.52 -12.41
C ALA A 207 17.63 -16.49 -11.23
N ALA A 208 17.46 -15.97 -10.01
CA ALA A 208 17.34 -16.76 -8.80
C ALA A 208 15.94 -17.32 -8.56
N VAL A 209 14.87 -16.54 -8.85
CA VAL A 209 13.47 -16.90 -8.55
C VAL A 209 12.72 -17.46 -9.75
N GLY A 210 13.33 -17.47 -10.93
CA GLY A 210 12.76 -18.02 -12.16
C GLY A 210 11.74 -17.11 -12.85
N PRO A 211 11.29 -17.47 -14.07
CA PRO A 211 10.44 -16.63 -14.92
C PRO A 211 8.99 -16.49 -14.43
N GLU A 212 8.50 -17.45 -13.62
CA GLU A 212 7.12 -17.48 -13.17
C GLU A 212 6.82 -16.50 -12.02
N THR A 213 7.86 -15.98 -11.35
CA THR A 213 7.71 -14.98 -10.30
C THR A 213 7.53 -13.61 -10.95
N ILE A 214 6.47 -12.90 -10.59
CA ILE A 214 6.25 -11.53 -11.08
C ILE A 214 7.15 -10.58 -10.26
N LEU A 215 7.96 -9.79 -10.93
CA LEU A 215 8.81 -8.80 -10.32
C LEU A 215 8.30 -7.40 -10.61
N TYR A 216 8.18 -6.61 -9.58
CA TYR A 216 7.87 -5.20 -9.61
C TYR A 216 9.07 -4.39 -9.17
N VAL A 217 9.17 -3.14 -9.58
CA VAL A 217 10.21 -2.23 -9.10
C VAL A 217 9.61 -0.91 -8.64
N ASP A 218 10.24 -0.33 -7.60
CA ASP A 218 9.85 0.95 -7.04
C ASP A 218 11.11 1.81 -6.81
N ALA A 219 11.15 2.97 -7.47
CA ALA A 219 12.28 3.88 -7.42
C ALA A 219 12.13 5.01 -6.41
N ASN A 220 10.96 5.23 -5.80
CA ASN A 220 10.69 6.38 -4.93
C ASN A 220 11.28 7.68 -5.49
N PHE A 221 11.08 7.93 -6.80
CA PHE A 221 11.59 9.04 -7.61
C PHE A 221 13.11 9.07 -7.79
N GLY A 222 13.81 7.95 -7.64
CA GLY A 222 15.27 7.87 -7.76
C GLY A 222 15.83 8.19 -9.16
N TYR A 223 14.99 8.19 -10.20
CA TYR A 223 15.36 8.60 -11.56
C TYR A 223 14.91 10.03 -11.92
N LYS A 224 14.52 10.84 -10.92
CA LYS A 224 14.13 12.24 -11.13
C LYS A 224 15.17 13.00 -11.98
N ASN A 225 14.70 13.68 -13.05
CA ASN A 225 15.52 14.44 -14.00
C ASN A 225 16.57 13.60 -14.76
N ARG A 226 16.41 12.27 -14.82
CA ARG A 226 17.35 11.36 -15.47
C ARG A 226 16.62 10.30 -16.32
N LEU A 227 15.79 10.78 -17.27
CA LEU A 227 15.12 9.91 -18.23
C LEU A 227 16.12 9.09 -19.07
N ASP A 228 17.32 9.59 -19.30
CA ASP A 228 18.41 8.86 -19.95
C ASP A 228 18.80 7.59 -19.19
N LEU A 229 18.90 7.67 -17.87
CA LEU A 229 19.21 6.51 -17.01
C LEU A 229 17.99 5.61 -16.79
N LEU A 230 16.79 6.16 -16.80
CA LEU A 230 15.57 5.37 -16.77
C LEU A 230 15.43 4.54 -18.03
N GLU A 231 15.69 5.11 -19.22
CA GLU A 231 15.71 4.38 -20.47
C GLU A 231 16.76 3.26 -20.44
N PHE A 232 17.97 3.56 -19.96
CA PHE A 232 19.02 2.54 -19.76
C PHE A 232 18.52 1.42 -18.84
N PHE A 233 17.94 1.74 -17.68
CA PHE A 233 17.41 0.75 -16.74
C PHE A 233 16.33 -0.14 -17.37
N ILE A 234 15.34 0.46 -18.04
CA ILE A 234 14.28 -0.29 -18.73
C ILE A 234 14.89 -1.25 -19.75
N LYS A 235 15.83 -0.77 -20.58
CA LYS A 235 16.50 -1.59 -21.60
C LYS A 235 17.24 -2.78 -20.99
N GLU A 236 18.05 -2.55 -19.96
CA GLU A 236 18.84 -3.60 -19.32
C GLU A 236 17.99 -4.62 -18.55
N THR A 237 16.78 -4.24 -18.13
CA THR A 237 15.86 -5.11 -17.39
C THR A 237 14.76 -5.74 -18.27
N LEU A 238 14.76 -5.55 -19.59
CA LEU A 238 13.80 -6.22 -20.48
C LEU A 238 13.76 -7.75 -20.28
N PRO A 239 14.92 -8.45 -20.12
CA PRO A 239 14.89 -9.91 -19.89
C PRO A 239 14.21 -10.30 -18.58
N ALA A 240 14.14 -9.39 -17.60
CA ALA A 240 13.47 -9.65 -16.34
C ALA A 240 11.94 -9.62 -16.47
N ASN A 241 11.39 -9.08 -17.54
CA ASN A 241 9.94 -8.99 -17.78
C ASN A 241 9.19 -8.45 -16.57
N LEU A 242 9.44 -7.18 -16.23
CA LEU A 242 8.87 -6.53 -15.06
C LEU A 242 7.36 -6.35 -15.19
N GLY A 243 6.62 -6.60 -14.11
CA GLY A 243 5.18 -6.38 -14.06
C GLY A 243 4.81 -4.91 -13.97
N TRP A 244 5.56 -4.11 -13.17
CA TRP A 244 5.39 -2.66 -13.16
C TRP A 244 6.67 -1.87 -12.80
N LEU A 245 6.62 -0.58 -13.12
CA LEU A 245 7.57 0.47 -12.76
C LEU A 245 6.83 1.47 -11.87
N GLU A 246 7.19 1.52 -10.59
CA GLU A 246 6.55 2.37 -9.57
C GLU A 246 7.40 3.59 -9.27
N GLU A 247 6.77 4.77 -9.22
CA GLU A 247 7.39 6.04 -8.81
C GLU A 247 8.80 6.26 -9.37
N MET A 248 9.03 5.94 -10.65
CA MET A 248 10.36 6.11 -11.26
C MET A 248 10.81 7.56 -11.23
N ILE A 249 9.88 8.49 -11.49
CA ILE A 249 10.05 9.95 -11.43
C ILE A 249 8.83 10.59 -10.76
N PRO A 250 8.91 11.85 -10.29
CA PRO A 250 7.74 12.59 -9.81
C PRO A 250 6.63 12.68 -10.86
N PRO A 251 5.35 12.83 -10.44
CA PRO A 251 4.24 12.92 -11.38
C PRO A 251 4.40 14.13 -12.32
N SER A 252 4.35 13.87 -13.62
CA SER A 252 4.45 14.86 -14.68
C SER A 252 3.86 14.28 -15.95
N LEU A 253 2.81 14.88 -16.49
CA LEU A 253 2.16 14.41 -17.70
C LEU A 253 3.14 14.25 -18.86
N GLU A 254 3.98 15.25 -19.11
CA GLU A 254 4.92 15.23 -20.25
C GLU A 254 6.03 14.19 -20.08
N GLU A 255 6.60 14.05 -18.88
CA GLU A 255 7.64 13.06 -18.65
C GLU A 255 7.06 11.63 -18.68
N TYR A 256 5.83 11.40 -18.20
CA TYR A 256 5.16 10.09 -18.32
C TYR A 256 4.80 9.74 -19.76
N LYS A 257 4.42 10.72 -20.60
CA LYS A 257 4.30 10.53 -22.05
C LYS A 257 5.64 10.07 -22.67
N GLU A 258 6.75 10.65 -22.21
CA GLU A 258 8.07 10.21 -22.70
C GLU A 258 8.45 8.81 -22.20
N ILE A 259 8.13 8.46 -20.96
CA ILE A 259 8.34 7.09 -20.46
C ILE A 259 7.54 6.08 -21.32
N ARG A 260 6.30 6.40 -21.70
CA ARG A 260 5.51 5.55 -22.61
C ARG A 260 6.20 5.37 -23.98
N ARG A 261 6.71 6.44 -24.58
CA ARG A 261 7.47 6.36 -25.84
C ARG A 261 8.73 5.50 -25.70
N ILE A 262 9.43 5.61 -24.56
CA ILE A 262 10.58 4.75 -24.25
C ILE A 262 10.13 3.28 -24.17
N GLN A 263 9.07 2.98 -23.44
CA GLN A 263 8.53 1.62 -23.32
C GLN A 263 8.14 1.03 -24.69
N GLU A 264 7.41 1.80 -25.49
CA GLU A 264 7.00 1.40 -26.85
C GLU A 264 8.22 1.09 -27.74
N ARG A 265 9.22 2.00 -27.74
CA ARG A 265 10.45 1.83 -28.54
C ARG A 265 11.25 0.59 -28.11
N LEU A 266 11.29 0.28 -26.83
CA LEU A 266 12.03 -0.84 -26.25
C LEU A 266 11.22 -2.14 -26.21
N GLY A 267 9.91 -2.09 -26.40
CA GLY A 267 9.03 -3.25 -26.28
C GLY A 267 8.77 -3.67 -24.84
N SER A 268 8.80 -2.74 -23.86
CA SER A 268 8.49 -3.01 -22.46
C SER A 268 6.98 -2.99 -22.22
N GLY A 269 6.44 -4.08 -21.66
CA GLY A 269 5.03 -4.20 -21.26
C GLY A 269 4.77 -3.87 -19.79
N ALA A 270 5.76 -3.38 -19.04
CA ALA A 270 5.61 -3.07 -17.64
C ALA A 270 4.57 -1.97 -17.42
N LEU A 271 3.66 -2.15 -16.44
CA LEU A 271 2.70 -1.11 -16.06
C LEU A 271 3.44 0.08 -15.43
N LEU A 272 2.91 1.27 -15.56
CA LEU A 272 3.37 2.45 -14.82
C LEU A 272 2.41 2.70 -13.65
N VAL A 273 2.94 2.72 -12.44
CA VAL A 273 2.14 2.93 -11.22
C VAL A 273 2.74 4.05 -10.38
N CYS A 274 1.87 4.84 -9.75
CA CYS A 274 2.30 5.99 -8.95
C CYS A 274 1.16 6.51 -8.06
N GLY A 275 1.48 7.45 -7.15
CA GLY A 275 0.47 8.11 -6.34
C GLY A 275 0.56 7.84 -4.84
N GLU A 276 1.57 7.09 -4.35
CA GLU A 276 1.76 6.78 -2.93
C GLU A 276 1.64 8.02 -2.02
N VAL A 277 2.21 9.13 -2.46
CA VAL A 277 2.27 10.37 -1.67
C VAL A 277 1.11 11.32 -1.91
N ASP A 278 0.17 11.00 -2.79
CA ASP A 278 -1.00 11.86 -3.04
C ASP A 278 -1.97 11.78 -1.85
N ARG A 279 -2.39 12.93 -1.37
CA ARG A 279 -3.18 13.04 -0.13
C ARG A 279 -4.62 13.47 -0.36
N ASP A 280 -4.88 14.16 -1.44
CA ASP A 280 -6.25 14.48 -1.85
C ASP A 280 -6.85 13.35 -2.68
N PRO A 281 -8.19 13.25 -2.77
CA PRO A 281 -8.79 12.10 -3.45
C PRO A 281 -8.10 11.84 -4.78
N ILE A 282 -7.92 12.72 -5.66
CA ILE A 282 -6.96 12.64 -6.76
C ILE A 282 -6.55 14.08 -7.08
N SER A 283 -5.26 14.40 -6.98
CA SER A 283 -4.77 15.72 -7.38
C SER A 283 -4.85 15.89 -8.91
N TYR A 284 -4.95 17.13 -9.36
CA TYR A 284 -5.12 17.47 -10.78
C TYR A 284 -4.09 16.81 -11.69
N VAL A 285 -2.83 16.75 -11.28
CA VAL A 285 -1.76 16.15 -12.08
C VAL A 285 -2.03 14.67 -12.35
N TYR A 286 -2.52 13.92 -11.36
CA TYR A 286 -2.84 12.51 -11.56
C TYR A 286 -4.14 12.32 -12.36
N MET A 287 -5.12 13.22 -12.22
CA MET A 287 -6.31 13.18 -13.07
C MET A 287 -5.98 13.43 -14.53
N ASP A 288 -5.19 14.47 -14.83
CA ASP A 288 -4.73 14.76 -16.20
C ASP A 288 -3.98 13.56 -16.79
N MET A 289 -3.10 12.94 -15.98
CA MET A 289 -2.36 11.74 -16.37
C MET A 289 -3.27 10.53 -16.61
N ALA A 290 -4.34 10.36 -15.81
CA ALA A 290 -5.29 9.27 -15.94
C ALA A 290 -6.16 9.43 -17.19
N GLU A 291 -6.66 10.64 -17.46
CA GLU A 291 -7.45 10.96 -18.65
C GLU A 291 -6.66 10.75 -19.94
N GLU A 292 -5.37 11.10 -19.92
CA GLU A 292 -4.45 10.87 -21.05
C GLU A 292 -3.92 9.42 -21.14
N GLY A 293 -4.21 8.57 -20.14
CA GLY A 293 -3.84 7.16 -20.12
C GLY A 293 -2.33 6.91 -20.07
N VAL A 294 -1.58 7.81 -19.42
CA VAL A 294 -0.11 7.71 -19.36
C VAL A 294 0.42 6.89 -18.20
N PHE A 295 -0.43 6.46 -17.28
CA PHE A 295 -0.10 5.49 -16.24
C PHE A 295 -1.25 4.50 -16.03
N ASP A 296 -1.01 3.40 -15.32
CA ASP A 296 -1.92 2.26 -15.27
C ASP A 296 -2.51 2.01 -13.89
N GLY A 297 -1.78 2.33 -12.83
CA GLY A 297 -2.22 2.07 -11.46
C GLY A 297 -2.00 3.25 -10.53
N TYR A 298 -3.04 3.61 -9.78
CA TYR A 298 -3.01 4.71 -8.81
C TYR A 298 -2.89 4.16 -7.39
N GLN A 299 -1.90 4.64 -6.62
CA GLN A 299 -1.41 4.00 -5.40
C GLN A 299 -1.45 4.85 -4.12
N PRO A 300 -2.41 5.73 -3.85
CA PRO A 300 -2.46 6.36 -2.55
C PRO A 300 -2.61 5.30 -1.44
N ASP A 301 -2.12 5.62 -0.26
CA ASP A 301 -2.07 4.65 0.83
C ASP A 301 -3.44 4.26 1.37
N ILE A 302 -3.68 2.96 1.59
CA ILE A 302 -4.99 2.41 2.00
C ILE A 302 -5.47 2.95 3.35
N VAL A 303 -4.57 3.10 4.31
CA VAL A 303 -4.92 3.57 5.65
C VAL A 303 -5.10 5.09 5.65
N SER A 304 -4.24 5.83 4.96
CA SER A 304 -4.37 7.27 4.82
C SER A 304 -5.70 7.68 4.16
N GLN A 305 -6.11 6.97 3.13
CA GLN A 305 -7.36 7.25 2.42
C GLN A 305 -8.57 6.61 3.11
N GLY A 306 -8.42 5.42 3.68
CA GLY A 306 -9.52 4.63 4.22
C GLY A 306 -10.54 4.23 3.15
N PHE A 307 -11.52 3.43 3.54
CA PHE A 307 -12.47 2.86 2.59
C PHE A 307 -13.35 3.90 1.89
N SER A 308 -13.82 4.89 2.63
CA SER A 308 -14.74 5.89 2.06
C SER A 308 -14.09 6.75 0.97
N ARG A 309 -12.81 7.10 1.11
CA ARG A 309 -12.10 7.88 0.08
C ARG A 309 -11.68 7.01 -1.09
N TRP A 310 -11.31 5.74 -0.84
CA TRP A 310 -11.02 4.80 -1.91
C TRP A 310 -12.23 4.55 -2.81
N LYS A 311 -13.44 4.50 -2.26
CA LYS A 311 -14.67 4.45 -3.08
C LYS A 311 -14.84 5.70 -3.95
N GLN A 312 -14.52 6.89 -3.42
CA GLN A 312 -14.52 8.12 -4.21
C GLN A 312 -13.46 8.13 -5.31
N ILE A 313 -12.27 7.56 -5.03
CA ILE A 313 -11.19 7.40 -6.01
C ILE A 313 -11.65 6.47 -7.15
N GLU A 314 -12.27 5.34 -6.84
CA GLU A 314 -12.85 4.43 -7.86
C GLU A 314 -13.86 5.17 -8.75
N ASP A 315 -14.77 5.95 -8.15
CA ASP A 315 -15.76 6.72 -8.89
C ASP A 315 -15.10 7.76 -9.82
N GLN A 316 -14.05 8.43 -9.36
CA GLN A 316 -13.31 9.42 -10.15
C GLN A 316 -12.50 8.78 -11.28
N LEU A 317 -11.91 7.59 -11.05
CA LEU A 317 -11.17 6.84 -12.08
C LEU A 317 -12.10 6.10 -13.05
N SER A 318 -13.41 6.05 -12.76
CA SER A 318 -14.40 5.42 -13.62
C SER A 318 -14.37 6.05 -15.02
N GLY A 319 -14.23 5.20 -16.03
CA GLY A 319 -14.11 5.63 -17.43
C GLY A 319 -12.65 5.85 -17.90
N THR A 320 -11.67 5.82 -17.00
CA THR A 320 -10.24 5.73 -17.35
C THR A 320 -9.79 4.27 -17.42
N LYS A 321 -8.54 4.04 -17.86
CA LYS A 321 -7.90 2.70 -17.81
C LYS A 321 -7.13 2.47 -16.52
N VAL A 322 -7.05 3.47 -15.65
CA VAL A 322 -6.27 3.40 -14.42
C VAL A 322 -7.00 2.56 -13.38
N VAL A 323 -6.28 1.62 -12.80
CA VAL A 323 -6.81 0.74 -11.76
C VAL A 323 -6.41 1.23 -10.36
N SER A 324 -7.22 0.85 -9.37
CA SER A 324 -6.94 1.12 -7.96
C SER A 324 -5.92 0.10 -7.44
N GLN A 325 -4.76 0.60 -7.02
CA GLN A 325 -3.67 -0.24 -6.52
C GLN A 325 -3.11 0.35 -5.21
N PRO A 326 -3.82 0.23 -4.08
CA PRO A 326 -3.40 0.87 -2.83
C PRO A 326 -1.99 0.50 -2.39
N HIS A 327 -1.21 1.52 -2.02
CA HIS A 327 -0.01 1.38 -1.22
C HIS A 327 -0.37 0.90 0.19
N CYS A 328 0.46 0.06 0.80
CA CYS A 328 0.20 -0.46 2.14
C CYS A 328 1.45 -0.54 3.05
N PHE A 329 2.67 -0.34 2.55
CA PHE A 329 3.87 -0.36 3.38
C PHE A 329 3.81 0.67 4.52
N GLY A 330 4.25 0.27 5.73
CA GLY A 330 4.25 1.10 6.93
C GLY A 330 2.95 1.07 7.72
N ASN A 331 1.99 0.22 7.34
CA ASN A 331 0.67 0.12 7.98
C ASN A 331 0.50 -1.12 8.87
N GLY A 332 1.47 -2.03 8.88
CA GLY A 332 1.44 -3.21 9.71
C GLY A 332 0.34 -4.22 9.37
N ASN A 333 0.06 -5.09 10.31
CA ASN A 333 -0.89 -6.20 10.11
C ASN A 333 -2.33 -5.75 9.85
N PHE A 334 -2.80 -4.74 10.56
CA PHE A 334 -4.18 -4.24 10.38
C PHE A 334 -4.35 -3.49 9.08
N GLY A 335 -3.31 -2.77 8.62
CA GLY A 335 -3.30 -2.14 7.31
C GLY A 335 -3.36 -3.16 6.18
N THR A 336 -2.58 -4.24 6.28
CA THR A 336 -2.63 -5.37 5.36
C THR A 336 -4.04 -5.97 5.27
N ARG A 337 -4.76 -6.14 6.41
CA ARG A 337 -6.15 -6.64 6.41
C ARG A 337 -7.12 -5.65 5.77
N ALA A 338 -6.94 -4.36 6.00
CA ALA A 338 -7.76 -3.35 5.30
C ALA A 338 -7.55 -3.42 3.78
N ALA A 339 -6.30 -3.57 3.33
CA ALA A 339 -5.99 -3.73 1.91
C ALA A 339 -6.54 -5.06 1.33
N LEU A 340 -6.54 -6.15 2.10
CA LEU A 340 -7.17 -7.43 1.72
C LEU A 340 -8.69 -7.28 1.54
N ILE A 341 -9.37 -6.67 2.49
CA ILE A 341 -10.80 -6.40 2.45
C ILE A 341 -11.14 -5.57 1.21
N TYR A 342 -10.39 -4.51 0.98
CA TYR A 342 -10.56 -3.66 -0.19
C TYR A 342 -10.29 -4.43 -1.49
N GLY A 343 -9.17 -5.16 -1.58
CA GLY A 343 -8.81 -5.94 -2.75
C GLY A 343 -9.80 -7.06 -3.08
N ALA A 344 -10.48 -7.62 -2.08
CA ALA A 344 -11.53 -8.61 -2.27
C ALA A 344 -12.80 -8.02 -2.89
N SER A 345 -13.04 -6.72 -2.71
CA SER A 345 -14.25 -6.00 -3.19
C SER A 345 -14.01 -5.13 -4.42
N CYS A 346 -12.76 -4.91 -4.85
CA CYS A 346 -12.40 -4.03 -5.96
C CYS A 346 -12.02 -4.84 -7.21
N GLU A 347 -12.76 -4.70 -8.31
CA GLU A 347 -12.50 -5.44 -9.56
C GLU A 347 -11.13 -5.10 -10.17
N GLY A 348 -10.76 -3.83 -10.19
CA GLY A 348 -9.53 -3.33 -10.78
C GLY A 348 -8.26 -3.56 -9.94
N PHE A 349 -8.36 -4.16 -8.75
CA PHE A 349 -7.21 -4.39 -7.87
C PHE A 349 -6.24 -5.43 -8.43
N ILE A 350 -4.95 -5.07 -8.50
CA ILE A 350 -3.92 -5.95 -9.09
C ILE A 350 -3.35 -6.90 -8.04
N SER A 351 -2.74 -6.36 -6.98
CA SER A 351 -2.04 -7.17 -5.97
C SER A 351 -1.85 -6.39 -4.66
N LEU A 352 -1.96 -7.07 -3.54
CA LEU A 352 -1.75 -6.51 -2.20
C LEU A 352 -0.25 -6.29 -1.95
N GLU A 353 0.10 -5.13 -1.43
CA GLU A 353 1.41 -4.87 -0.84
C GLU A 353 1.49 -5.48 0.57
N ASP A 354 2.43 -6.39 0.79
CA ASP A 354 2.60 -7.06 2.07
C ASP A 354 4.03 -6.87 2.62
N GLU A 355 4.10 -6.36 3.84
CA GLU A 355 5.34 -6.12 4.57
C GLU A 355 5.87 -7.38 5.27
N ARG A 356 5.15 -8.49 5.22
CA ARG A 356 5.48 -9.72 5.94
C ARG A 356 5.61 -9.52 7.44
N ILE A 357 4.86 -8.58 8.03
CA ILE A 357 4.87 -8.34 9.47
C ILE A 357 4.44 -9.61 10.21
N ALA A 358 5.24 -10.02 11.20
CA ALA A 358 4.90 -11.15 12.04
C ALA A 358 3.58 -10.91 12.78
N PRO A 359 2.70 -11.93 12.92
CA PRO A 359 1.48 -11.82 13.73
C PRO A 359 1.79 -11.36 15.14
N ASN A 360 1.06 -10.35 15.63
CA ASN A 360 1.34 -9.74 16.94
C ASN A 360 0.21 -9.93 17.98
N VAL A 361 -1.03 -9.48 17.67
CA VAL A 361 -2.10 -9.43 18.68
C VAL A 361 -3.31 -10.32 18.38
N TYR A 362 -3.45 -10.83 17.16
CA TYR A 362 -4.53 -11.75 16.84
C TYR A 362 -4.04 -13.20 16.87
N LYS A 363 -4.88 -14.07 17.43
CA LYS A 363 -4.56 -15.50 17.59
C LYS A 363 -4.88 -16.31 16.35
N GLU A 364 -5.92 -15.91 15.63
CA GLU A 364 -6.39 -16.56 14.42
C GLU A 364 -6.59 -15.51 13.34
N ASP A 365 -6.20 -15.87 12.13
CA ASP A 365 -6.37 -15.06 10.94
C ASP A 365 -7.31 -15.80 9.99
N GLU A 366 -8.39 -15.15 9.59
CA GLU A 366 -9.31 -15.67 8.59
C GLU A 366 -8.65 -15.73 7.21
N PHE A 367 -7.73 -14.82 6.96
CA PHE A 367 -7.03 -14.72 5.69
C PHE A 367 -5.78 -15.60 5.69
N LYS A 368 -5.77 -16.63 4.87
CA LYS A 368 -4.67 -17.60 4.78
C LYS A 368 -3.84 -17.35 3.54
N PHE A 369 -2.57 -17.00 3.73
CA PHE A 369 -1.62 -16.87 2.63
C PHE A 369 -1.21 -18.23 2.09
N LYS A 370 -1.31 -18.39 0.76
CA LYS A 370 -0.89 -19.59 0.04
C LYS A 370 -0.54 -19.28 -1.41
N ASN A 371 0.67 -19.65 -1.81
CA ASN A 371 1.13 -19.51 -3.20
C ASN A 371 0.86 -18.14 -3.81
N GLY A 372 1.35 -17.08 -3.17
CA GLY A 372 1.28 -15.70 -3.66
C GLY A 372 -0.09 -15.03 -3.56
N SER A 373 -1.03 -15.57 -2.79
CA SER A 373 -2.35 -14.98 -2.60
C SER A 373 -2.90 -15.29 -1.22
N TYR A 374 -3.79 -14.42 -0.75
CA TYR A 374 -4.63 -14.68 0.43
C TYR A 374 -5.99 -15.26 0.01
N GLU A 375 -6.45 -16.26 0.71
CA GLU A 375 -7.84 -16.75 0.65
C GLU A 375 -8.70 -15.81 1.52
N VAL A 376 -9.87 -15.36 1.01
CA VAL A 376 -10.77 -14.40 1.66
C VAL A 376 -12.20 -14.94 1.74
#